data_bf2e683022bc8c9b1ec70b0be8748c86
#
_entry.id   bf2e683022bc8c9b1ec70b0be8748c86
#
_cell.length_a   1.000
_cell.length_b   1.000
_cell.length_c   1.000
_cell.angle_alpha   90.00
_cell.angle_beta   90.00
_cell.angle_gamma   90.00
#
_symmetry.space_group_name_H-M   'P 1'
#
loop_
_entity.id
_entity.type
_entity.pdbx_description
1 polymer ?
#
loop_
_entity_poly.entity_id
_entity_poly.type
_entity_poly.pdbx_seq_one_letter_code
_entity_poly.pdbx_strand_id
1 'polypeptide(L)'
;SNGAPYDDPAEMAYRIAAAGERSGIGLTLLPVLYAQGGFGGAASEAGQRRYVCDPETYRRIVENIAEVSRAGRRFHFGIAPHSLRAVGPEALAGAISFVDGLDAHAPIHIHIAEQLREIAVCGAWSGARPVAWLLENADVGGRCCRVHAATMTDKEHSAIAKSGAPPRSWTSGVLYTPD
;
A
#
# COMPACT_ATOMS: atom_id res chain seq x y z
N SER A 1 -3.89 7.26 23.95
CA SER A 1 -4.89 6.20 23.78
C SER A 1 -4.56 5.05 24.73
N ASN A 2 -5.54 4.38 25.25
CA ASN A 2 -5.40 3.22 26.14
C ASN A 2 -5.21 1.90 25.37
N GLY A 3 -5.03 1.97 24.05
CA GLY A 3 -4.89 0.81 23.16
C GLY A 3 -6.22 0.12 22.81
N ALA A 4 -7.36 0.64 23.27
CA ALA A 4 -8.65 0.12 22.84
C ALA A 4 -8.93 0.51 21.38
N PRO A 5 -9.59 -0.36 20.58
CA PRO A 5 -10.03 -0.01 19.26
C PRO A 5 -11.08 1.12 19.33
N TYR A 6 -11.18 1.91 18.27
CA TYR A 6 -12.26 2.87 18.11
C TYR A 6 -13.57 2.13 17.77
N ASP A 7 -14.71 2.69 18.15
CA ASP A 7 -16.04 2.16 17.78
C ASP A 7 -16.21 2.20 16.24
N ASP A 8 -15.76 3.29 15.62
CA ASP A 8 -15.63 3.37 14.15
C ASP A 8 -14.16 3.16 13.74
N PRO A 9 -13.85 2.13 12.95
CA PRO A 9 -12.47 1.87 12.52
C PRO A 9 -11.88 2.99 11.66
N ALA A 10 -12.70 3.85 11.04
CA ALA A 10 -12.27 4.98 10.23
C ALA A 10 -12.05 6.29 11.03
N GLU A 11 -12.26 6.29 12.35
CA GLU A 11 -12.14 7.51 13.19
C GLU A 11 -10.84 8.29 12.95
N MET A 12 -9.70 7.62 12.92
CA MET A 12 -8.41 8.28 12.67
C MET A 12 -8.34 8.90 11.28
N ALA A 13 -8.92 8.26 10.28
CA ALA A 13 -8.98 8.77 8.92
C ALA A 13 -9.83 10.04 8.84
N TYR A 14 -10.96 10.09 9.52
CA TYR A 14 -11.79 11.29 9.62
C TYR A 14 -11.06 12.45 10.29
N ARG A 15 -10.30 12.18 11.35
CA ARG A 15 -9.49 13.22 12.02
C ARG A 15 -8.42 13.80 11.10
N ILE A 16 -7.77 12.97 10.29
CA ILE A 16 -6.77 13.41 9.31
C ILE A 16 -7.44 14.22 8.19
N ALA A 17 -8.57 13.76 7.65
CA ALA A 17 -9.33 14.48 6.64
C ALA A 17 -9.76 15.87 7.13
N ALA A 18 -10.34 15.93 8.34
CA ALA A 18 -10.76 17.19 8.96
C ALA A 18 -9.58 18.13 9.25
N ALA A 19 -8.41 17.62 9.58
CA ALA A 19 -7.20 18.41 9.77
C ALA A 19 -6.71 18.99 8.43
N GLY A 20 -6.71 18.18 7.35
CA GLY A 20 -6.40 18.62 5.98
C GLY A 20 -7.32 19.75 5.52
N GLU A 21 -8.62 19.59 5.73
CA GLU A 21 -9.62 20.60 5.38
C GLU A 21 -9.39 21.93 6.14
N ARG A 22 -9.19 21.86 7.45
CA ARG A 22 -8.91 23.05 8.28
C ARG A 22 -7.62 23.77 7.89
N SER A 23 -6.59 23.01 7.49
CA SER A 23 -5.31 23.59 7.05
C SER A 23 -5.33 24.11 5.62
N GLY A 24 -6.34 23.76 4.84
CA GLY A 24 -6.48 24.17 3.43
C GLY A 24 -5.55 23.42 2.47
N ILE A 25 -4.84 22.39 2.90
CA ILE A 25 -3.99 21.56 2.03
C ILE A 25 -4.81 20.54 1.25
N GLY A 26 -4.35 20.18 0.04
CA GLY A 26 -4.83 18.99 -0.67
C GLY A 26 -4.32 17.73 0.02
N LEU A 27 -5.18 16.74 0.17
CA LEU A 27 -4.87 15.48 0.84
C LEU A 27 -5.31 14.27 0.01
N THR A 28 -4.40 13.32 -0.18
CA THR A 28 -4.76 11.96 -0.63
C THR A 28 -4.51 11.01 0.53
N LEU A 29 -5.57 10.42 1.07
CA LEU A 29 -5.49 9.49 2.19
C LEU A 29 -5.44 8.07 1.68
N LEU A 30 -4.47 7.31 2.17
CA LEU A 30 -4.16 5.95 1.74
C LEU A 30 -4.20 5.02 2.96
N PRO A 31 -5.33 4.42 3.30
CA PRO A 31 -5.38 3.40 4.33
C PRO A 31 -4.42 2.26 4.03
N VAL A 32 -3.69 1.82 5.05
CA VAL A 32 -2.70 0.75 4.91
C VAL A 32 -3.34 -0.59 5.23
N LEU A 33 -3.29 -1.52 4.28
CA LEU A 33 -3.60 -2.93 4.53
C LEU A 33 -2.35 -3.65 5.01
N TYR A 34 -2.42 -4.24 6.21
CA TYR A 34 -1.39 -5.07 6.81
C TYR A 34 -2.06 -6.32 7.37
N ALA A 35 -2.03 -7.44 6.63
CA ALA A 35 -2.83 -8.62 6.93
C ALA A 35 -2.03 -9.79 7.56
N GLN A 36 -0.69 -9.82 7.36
CA GLN A 36 0.15 -10.94 7.79
C GLN A 36 1.55 -10.50 8.18
N GLY A 37 2.28 -11.32 8.94
CA GLY A 37 3.60 -10.99 9.48
C GLY A 37 4.76 -11.19 8.51
N GLY A 38 4.58 -11.97 7.44
CA GLY A 38 5.64 -12.31 6.49
C GLY A 38 5.14 -13.01 5.26
N PHE A 39 6.01 -13.25 4.28
CA PHE A 39 5.69 -13.99 3.07
C PHE A 39 5.09 -15.38 3.38
N GLY A 40 4.18 -15.85 2.51
CA GLY A 40 3.53 -17.15 2.68
C GLY A 40 2.50 -17.21 3.82
N GLY A 41 1.99 -16.08 4.29
CA GLY A 41 0.97 -16.04 5.34
C GLY A 41 1.52 -16.23 6.76
N ALA A 42 2.80 -15.93 6.98
CA ALA A 42 3.40 -16.04 8.30
C ALA A 42 2.64 -15.20 9.34
N ALA A 43 2.50 -15.74 10.54
CA ALA A 43 1.82 -15.06 11.64
C ALA A 43 2.54 -13.76 12.05
N SER A 44 1.77 -12.77 12.46
CA SER A 44 2.31 -11.49 12.92
C SER A 44 2.99 -11.63 14.28
N GLU A 45 4.18 -11.06 14.39
CA GLU A 45 4.90 -10.93 15.65
C GLU A 45 4.23 -9.90 16.59
N ALA A 46 4.61 -9.90 17.87
CA ALA A 46 4.03 -9.00 18.87
C ALA A 46 4.13 -7.51 18.46
N GLY A 47 5.26 -7.09 17.88
CA GLY A 47 5.48 -5.73 17.42
C GLY A 47 4.65 -5.32 16.19
N GLN A 48 4.18 -6.30 15.43
CA GLN A 48 3.38 -6.09 14.21
C GLN A 48 1.87 -6.05 14.49
N ARG A 49 1.41 -6.67 15.58
CA ARG A 49 -0.03 -6.86 15.87
C ARG A 49 -0.85 -5.58 15.82
N ARG A 50 -0.27 -4.46 16.26
CA ARG A 50 -0.95 -3.15 16.24
C ARG A 50 -1.24 -2.61 14.84
N TYR A 51 -0.63 -3.16 13.81
CA TYR A 51 -0.82 -2.75 12.43
C TYR A 51 -1.74 -3.69 11.66
N VAL A 52 -1.97 -4.89 12.20
CA VAL A 52 -2.79 -5.90 11.53
C VAL A 52 -4.23 -5.43 11.47
N CYS A 53 -4.76 -5.45 10.28
CA CYS A 53 -6.15 -5.14 9.99
C CYS A 53 -6.74 -6.28 9.14
N ASP A 54 -7.86 -6.82 9.55
CA ASP A 54 -8.57 -7.81 8.77
C ASP A 54 -9.20 -7.19 7.51
N PRO A 55 -9.42 -7.97 6.45
CA PRO A 55 -9.91 -7.44 5.17
C PRO A 55 -11.28 -6.78 5.24
N GLU A 56 -12.17 -7.21 6.12
CA GLU A 56 -13.50 -6.62 6.26
C GLU A 56 -13.45 -5.25 6.93
N THR A 57 -12.74 -5.16 8.06
CA THR A 57 -12.47 -3.87 8.71
C THR A 57 -11.77 -2.91 7.76
N TYR A 58 -10.80 -3.40 6.99
CA TYR A 58 -10.11 -2.59 5.98
C TYR A 58 -11.05 -2.04 4.91
N ARG A 59 -11.95 -2.87 4.38
CA ARG A 59 -12.96 -2.44 3.39
C ARG A 59 -13.84 -1.33 3.95
N ARG A 60 -14.35 -1.48 5.16
CA ARG A 60 -15.17 -0.46 5.84
C ARG A 60 -14.41 0.86 5.97
N ILE A 61 -13.13 0.83 6.34
CA ILE A 61 -12.29 2.05 6.40
C ILE A 61 -12.23 2.72 5.03
N VAL A 62 -11.94 1.96 3.97
CA VAL A 62 -11.80 2.49 2.60
C VAL A 62 -13.14 3.05 2.09
N GLU A 63 -14.27 2.36 2.31
CA GLU A 63 -15.62 2.83 1.95
C GLU A 63 -15.93 4.17 2.60
N ASN A 64 -15.74 4.26 3.92
CA ASN A 64 -16.00 5.47 4.69
C ASN A 64 -15.14 6.65 4.20
N ILE A 65 -13.88 6.41 3.86
CA ILE A 65 -12.99 7.44 3.32
C ILE A 65 -13.41 7.84 1.89
N ALA A 66 -13.84 6.89 1.07
CA ALA A 66 -14.34 7.17 -0.27
C ALA A 66 -15.58 8.07 -0.24
N GLU A 67 -16.48 7.87 0.73
CA GLU A 67 -17.64 8.73 0.95
C GLU A 67 -17.24 10.17 1.32
N VAL A 68 -16.29 10.33 2.25
CA VAL A 68 -15.74 11.64 2.62
C VAL A 68 -15.08 12.31 1.42
N SER A 69 -14.37 11.55 0.59
CA SER A 69 -13.72 12.06 -0.62
C SER A 69 -14.73 12.63 -1.63
N ARG A 70 -15.89 11.99 -1.79
CA ARG A 70 -16.95 12.47 -2.69
C ARG A 70 -17.56 13.81 -2.23
N ALA A 71 -17.55 14.07 -0.93
CA ALA A 71 -18.07 15.30 -0.35
C ALA A 71 -17.06 16.45 -0.38
N GLY A 72 -15.76 16.18 -0.45
CA GLY A 72 -14.67 17.16 -0.33
C GLY A 72 -14.03 17.50 -1.68
N ARG A 73 -13.74 18.80 -1.89
CA ARG A 73 -13.09 19.27 -3.14
C ARG A 73 -11.59 19.06 -3.19
N ARG A 74 -10.93 18.86 -2.04
CA ARG A 74 -9.46 18.78 -1.90
C ARG A 74 -9.01 17.49 -1.25
N PHE A 75 -9.92 16.58 -1.05
CA PHE A 75 -9.66 15.31 -0.41
C PHE A 75 -9.85 14.17 -1.42
N HIS A 76 -8.83 13.37 -1.58
CA HIS A 76 -8.83 12.18 -2.42
C HIS A 76 -8.50 10.96 -1.57
N PHE A 77 -8.87 9.81 -2.05
CA PHE A 77 -8.53 8.54 -1.42
C PHE A 77 -7.84 7.59 -2.39
N GLY A 78 -7.18 6.61 -1.85
CA GLY A 78 -6.62 5.47 -2.55
C GLY A 78 -6.39 4.35 -1.55
N ILE A 79 -5.52 3.41 -1.88
CA ILE A 79 -5.16 2.31 -0.99
C ILE A 79 -3.65 2.15 -0.89
N ALA A 80 -3.19 1.60 0.24
CA ALA A 80 -1.81 1.22 0.44
C ALA A 80 -1.70 -0.22 0.96
N PRO A 81 -1.76 -1.27 0.12
CA PRO A 81 -1.25 -2.58 0.51
C PRO A 81 0.21 -2.41 0.95
N HIS A 82 0.50 -2.68 2.24
CA HIS A 82 1.79 -2.29 2.81
C HIS A 82 2.99 -2.78 2.00
N SER A 83 3.04 -4.08 1.72
CA SER A 83 4.10 -4.74 0.96
C SER A 83 3.68 -6.19 0.64
N LEU A 84 4.35 -6.87 -0.26
CA LEU A 84 4.11 -8.30 -0.55
C LEU A 84 4.36 -9.21 0.66
N ARG A 85 5.17 -8.76 1.62
CA ARG A 85 5.41 -9.45 2.88
C ARG A 85 4.18 -9.39 3.80
N ALA A 86 3.50 -8.25 3.83
CA ALA A 86 2.40 -7.98 4.76
C ALA A 86 1.02 -8.23 4.15
N VAL A 87 0.94 -8.38 2.83
CA VAL A 87 -0.32 -8.62 2.10
C VAL A 87 -0.09 -9.76 1.13
N GLY A 88 -0.74 -10.89 1.37
CA GLY A 88 -0.66 -12.05 0.49
C GLY A 88 -1.40 -11.84 -0.84
N PRO A 89 -1.19 -12.73 -1.82
CA PRO A 89 -1.73 -12.59 -3.18
C PRO A 89 -3.24 -12.34 -3.23
N GLU A 90 -4.00 -13.15 -2.51
CA GLU A 90 -5.47 -13.06 -2.48
C GLU A 90 -5.96 -11.75 -1.85
N ALA A 91 -5.33 -11.33 -0.75
CA ALA A 91 -5.67 -10.07 -0.08
C ALA A 91 -5.30 -8.86 -0.95
N LEU A 92 -4.19 -8.91 -1.68
CA LEU A 92 -3.77 -7.89 -2.63
C LEU A 92 -4.77 -7.78 -3.78
N ALA A 93 -5.08 -8.89 -4.44
CA ALA A 93 -6.07 -8.92 -5.53
C ALA A 93 -7.44 -8.44 -5.06
N GLY A 94 -7.88 -8.88 -3.88
CA GLY A 94 -9.14 -8.45 -3.28
C GLY A 94 -9.18 -6.95 -2.98
N ALA A 95 -8.10 -6.37 -2.46
CA ALA A 95 -8.02 -4.94 -2.19
C ALA A 95 -8.03 -4.09 -3.47
N ILE A 96 -7.33 -4.54 -4.52
CA ILE A 96 -7.31 -3.88 -5.84
C ILE A 96 -8.70 -3.94 -6.47
N SER A 97 -9.30 -5.12 -6.57
CA SER A 97 -10.66 -5.29 -7.14
C SER A 97 -11.70 -4.47 -6.38
N PHE A 98 -11.57 -4.39 -5.05
CA PHE A 98 -12.48 -3.62 -4.23
C PHE A 98 -12.39 -2.12 -4.51
N VAL A 99 -11.17 -1.55 -4.55
CA VAL A 99 -10.99 -0.13 -4.83
C VAL A 99 -11.41 0.21 -6.27
N ASP A 100 -11.23 -0.71 -7.23
CA ASP A 100 -11.69 -0.54 -8.61
C ASP A 100 -13.21 -0.36 -8.71
N GLY A 101 -13.95 -1.05 -7.85
CA GLY A 101 -15.39 -0.87 -7.73
C GLY A 101 -15.83 0.48 -7.16
N LEU A 102 -14.96 1.17 -6.42
CA LEU A 102 -15.21 2.50 -5.86
C LEU A 102 -14.72 3.62 -6.77
N ASP A 103 -13.49 3.50 -7.27
CA ASP A 103 -12.83 4.42 -8.20
C ASP A 103 -11.66 3.71 -8.90
N ALA A 104 -11.82 3.43 -10.20
CA ALA A 104 -10.79 2.79 -11.02
C ALA A 104 -9.52 3.64 -11.21
N HIS A 105 -9.55 4.92 -10.84
CA HIS A 105 -8.40 5.83 -10.90
C HIS A 105 -7.73 6.05 -9.53
N ALA A 106 -8.26 5.50 -8.46
CA ALA A 106 -7.71 5.65 -7.13
C ALA A 106 -6.26 5.15 -7.06
N PRO A 107 -5.31 5.92 -6.51
CA PRO A 107 -3.92 5.54 -6.45
C PRO A 107 -3.70 4.34 -5.51
N ILE A 108 -2.74 3.51 -5.90
CA ILE A 108 -2.30 2.34 -5.12
C ILE A 108 -0.84 2.56 -4.76
N HIS A 109 -0.51 2.52 -3.46
CA HIS A 109 0.87 2.61 -3.00
C HIS A 109 1.30 1.29 -2.37
N ILE A 110 2.51 0.84 -2.67
CA ILE A 110 3.08 -0.38 -2.10
C ILE A 110 4.58 -0.20 -1.86
N HIS A 111 5.08 -0.55 -0.67
CA HIS A 111 6.50 -0.64 -0.40
C HIS A 111 7.06 -1.90 -1.07
N ILE A 112 8.12 -1.74 -1.85
CA ILE A 112 8.64 -2.85 -2.65
C ILE A 112 10.14 -2.68 -2.93
N ALA A 113 10.87 -3.79 -2.90
CA ALA A 113 12.30 -3.85 -3.22
C ALA A 113 13.13 -2.83 -2.41
N GLU A 114 12.77 -2.64 -1.14
CA GLU A 114 13.46 -1.72 -0.23
C GLU A 114 14.78 -2.32 0.28
N GLN A 115 14.73 -3.58 0.73
CA GLN A 115 15.84 -4.24 1.41
C GLN A 115 16.27 -5.52 0.70
N LEU A 116 17.57 -5.81 0.72
CA LEU A 116 18.11 -7.05 0.15
C LEU A 116 17.51 -8.31 0.80
N ARG A 117 17.20 -8.25 2.11
CA ARG A 117 16.52 -9.35 2.80
C ARG A 117 15.11 -9.61 2.25
N GLU A 118 14.36 -8.56 1.93
CA GLU A 118 13.05 -8.69 1.28
C GLU A 118 13.16 -9.45 -0.04
N ILE A 119 14.15 -9.09 -0.87
CA ILE A 119 14.38 -9.74 -2.15
C ILE A 119 14.71 -11.22 -1.98
N ALA A 120 15.62 -11.55 -1.06
CA ALA A 120 16.00 -12.91 -0.80
C ALA A 120 14.81 -13.77 -0.31
N VAL A 121 14.02 -13.24 0.63
CA VAL A 121 12.87 -13.96 1.18
C VAL A 121 11.74 -14.08 0.15
N CYS A 122 11.48 -13.05 -0.65
CA CYS A 122 10.52 -13.09 -1.74
C CYS A 122 10.93 -14.14 -2.79
N GLY A 123 12.21 -14.17 -3.18
CA GLY A 123 12.75 -15.16 -4.09
C GLY A 123 12.62 -16.60 -3.58
N ALA A 124 12.87 -16.82 -2.29
CA ALA A 124 12.69 -18.13 -1.66
C ALA A 124 11.22 -18.57 -1.61
N TRP A 125 10.29 -17.62 -1.42
CA TRP A 125 8.86 -17.88 -1.36
C TRP A 125 8.23 -18.11 -2.73
N SER A 126 8.53 -17.26 -3.71
CA SER A 126 7.81 -17.20 -4.99
C SER A 126 8.64 -17.60 -6.21
N GLY A 127 9.95 -17.76 -6.07
CA GLY A 127 10.88 -17.94 -7.20
C GLY A 127 11.17 -16.66 -7.97
N ALA A 128 10.55 -15.52 -7.61
CA ALA A 128 10.68 -14.24 -8.32
C ALA A 128 11.13 -13.12 -7.39
N ARG A 129 11.71 -12.08 -7.97
CA ARG A 129 12.00 -10.83 -7.24
C ARG A 129 10.71 -10.04 -7.02
N PRO A 130 10.60 -9.21 -5.97
CA PRO A 130 9.35 -8.54 -5.59
C PRO A 130 8.70 -7.76 -6.73
N VAL A 131 9.46 -6.97 -7.48
CA VAL A 131 8.90 -6.15 -8.58
C VAL A 131 8.44 -7.02 -9.74
N ALA A 132 9.22 -8.04 -10.11
CA ALA A 132 8.83 -8.98 -11.15
C ALA A 132 7.53 -9.71 -10.76
N TRP A 133 7.47 -10.21 -9.51
CA TRP A 133 6.27 -10.86 -9.00
C TRP A 133 5.04 -9.94 -9.05
N LEU A 134 5.18 -8.69 -8.60
CA LEU A 134 4.07 -7.73 -8.60
C LEU A 134 3.54 -7.48 -10.02
N LEU A 135 4.43 -7.29 -10.99
CA LEU A 135 4.05 -7.03 -12.38
C LEU A 135 3.38 -8.22 -13.07
N GLU A 136 3.73 -9.45 -12.65
CA GLU A 136 3.14 -10.68 -13.20
C GLU A 136 1.81 -11.05 -12.55
N ASN A 137 1.58 -10.67 -11.29
CA ASN A 137 0.46 -11.19 -10.49
C ASN A 137 -0.57 -10.14 -10.09
N ALA A 138 -0.34 -8.85 -10.38
CA ALA A 138 -1.25 -7.78 -10.04
C ALA A 138 -1.39 -6.77 -11.17
N ASP A 139 -2.62 -6.42 -11.52
CA ASP A 139 -2.90 -5.32 -12.43
C ASP A 139 -2.82 -3.99 -11.68
N VAL A 140 -1.61 -3.49 -11.55
CA VAL A 140 -1.34 -2.25 -10.81
C VAL A 140 -1.12 -1.04 -11.72
N GLY A 141 -1.08 -1.20 -13.03
CA GLY A 141 -1.07 -0.14 -14.05
C GLY A 141 -0.30 1.13 -13.71
N GLY A 142 -0.66 2.22 -14.37
CA GLY A 142 -0.05 3.54 -14.20
C GLY A 142 -0.41 4.26 -12.89
N ARG A 143 -1.39 3.80 -12.13
CA ARG A 143 -1.82 4.36 -10.84
C ARG A 143 -1.07 3.81 -9.63
N CYS A 144 -0.19 2.81 -9.83
CA CYS A 144 0.58 2.21 -8.76
C CYS A 144 1.89 2.97 -8.51
N CYS A 145 2.02 3.50 -7.31
CA CYS A 145 3.27 4.05 -6.77
C CYS A 145 4.04 2.96 -6.03
N ARG A 146 5.23 2.63 -6.54
CA ARG A 146 6.16 1.69 -5.93
C ARG A 146 7.10 2.46 -5.02
N VAL A 147 6.80 2.44 -3.74
CA VAL A 147 7.57 3.17 -2.72
C VAL A 147 8.92 2.44 -2.52
N HIS A 148 9.98 3.19 -2.38
CA HIS A 148 11.39 2.78 -2.37
C HIS A 148 11.88 2.27 -3.72
N ALA A 149 11.58 1.04 -4.12
CA ALA A 149 12.08 0.42 -5.34
C ALA A 149 13.60 0.59 -5.52
N ALA A 150 14.35 0.58 -4.39
CA ALA A 150 15.75 0.98 -4.33
C ALA A 150 16.72 -0.07 -4.88
N THR A 151 16.29 -1.33 -4.92
CA THR A 151 17.14 -2.47 -5.29
C THR A 151 16.64 -3.19 -6.55
N MET A 152 16.12 -2.43 -7.51
CA MET A 152 15.67 -2.98 -8.80
C MET A 152 16.83 -3.31 -9.74
N THR A 153 16.61 -4.31 -10.59
CA THR A 153 17.48 -4.63 -11.73
C THR A 153 17.09 -3.83 -12.97
N ASP A 154 17.98 -3.74 -13.96
CA ASP A 154 17.69 -3.09 -15.25
C ASP A 154 16.49 -3.73 -15.98
N LYS A 155 16.28 -5.05 -15.79
CA LYS A 155 15.13 -5.76 -16.33
C LYS A 155 13.82 -5.28 -15.67
N GLU A 156 13.81 -5.11 -14.36
CA GLU A 156 12.65 -4.61 -13.61
C GLU A 156 12.36 -3.15 -13.98
N HIS A 157 13.38 -2.30 -14.12
CA HIS A 157 13.23 -0.93 -14.62
C HIS A 157 12.60 -0.90 -16.02
N SER A 158 13.10 -1.74 -16.93
CA SER A 158 12.58 -1.83 -18.30
C SER A 158 11.12 -2.36 -18.33
N ALA A 159 10.79 -3.32 -17.47
CA ALA A 159 9.43 -3.87 -17.37
C ALA A 159 8.44 -2.82 -16.86
N ILE A 160 8.81 -2.03 -15.83
CA ILE A 160 7.99 -0.93 -15.34
C ILE A 160 7.77 0.13 -16.44
N ALA A 161 8.81 0.50 -17.16
CA ALA A 161 8.68 1.48 -18.25
C ALA A 161 7.71 1.02 -19.33
N LYS A 162 7.68 -0.29 -19.63
CA LYS A 162 6.77 -0.89 -20.63
C LYS A 162 5.33 -1.04 -20.14
N SER A 163 5.11 -1.11 -18.84
CA SER A 163 3.76 -1.26 -18.25
C SER A 163 2.89 0.01 -18.34
N GLY A 164 3.37 1.08 -18.98
CA GLY A 164 2.67 2.36 -19.06
C GLY A 164 2.58 3.11 -17.73
N ALA A 165 3.18 2.57 -16.67
CA ALA A 165 3.27 3.25 -15.39
C ALA A 165 4.25 4.42 -15.52
N PRO A 166 3.85 5.66 -15.21
CA PRO A 166 4.81 6.75 -15.15
C PRO A 166 5.88 6.39 -14.11
N PRO A 167 7.15 6.72 -14.34
CA PRO A 167 8.22 6.49 -13.39
C PRO A 167 8.02 7.42 -12.18
N ARG A 168 7.13 7.05 -11.29
CA ARG A 168 6.93 7.72 -10.01
C ARG A 168 7.61 6.88 -8.93
N SER A 169 8.94 6.81 -9.00
CA SER A 169 9.69 6.45 -7.82
C SER A 169 9.73 7.70 -6.93
N TRP A 170 8.92 7.74 -5.90
CA TRP A 170 9.21 8.60 -4.78
C TRP A 170 10.37 7.95 -4.04
N THR A 171 11.55 8.28 -4.44
CA THR A 171 12.69 8.23 -3.55
C THR A 171 12.44 9.31 -2.51
N SER A 172 11.79 8.95 -1.41
CA SER A 172 11.95 9.73 -0.19
C SER A 172 13.46 9.73 0.05
N GLY A 173 14.07 10.91 -0.09
CA GLY A 173 15.52 11.06 -0.01
C GLY A 173 16.04 10.78 1.38
N VAL A 174 16.14 9.52 1.73
CA VAL A 174 17.06 9.02 2.74
C VAL A 174 18.11 8.24 1.95
N LEU A 175 19.16 8.94 1.56
CA LEU A 175 20.42 8.33 1.19
C LEU A 175 20.89 7.54 2.42
N TYR A 176 20.64 6.25 2.43
CA TYR A 176 21.35 5.35 3.31
C TYR A 176 22.76 5.22 2.73
N THR A 177 23.72 5.92 3.28
CA THR A 177 25.13 5.60 3.10
C THR A 177 25.39 4.37 3.95
N PRO A 178 25.76 3.22 3.38
CA PRO A 178 26.24 2.12 4.20
C PRO A 178 27.59 2.52 4.81
N ASP A 179 27.71 2.36 6.13
CA ASP A 179 29.01 2.33 6.82
C ASP A 179 29.77 1.06 6.44
#